data_c01b8fd3ee7482d2b8a58db2f871e4cc
#
_entry.id   c01b8fd3ee7482d2b8a58db2f871e4cc
#
_cell.length_a   1.000
_cell.length_b   1.000
_cell.length_c   1.000
_cell.angle_alpha   90.00
_cell.angle_beta   90.00
_cell.angle_gamma   90.00
#
_symmetry.space_group_name_H-M   'P 1'
#
loop_
_entity.id
_entity.type
_entity.pdbx_description
1 polymer ?
#
loop_
_entity_poly.entity_id
_entity_poly.type
_entity_poly.pdbx_seq_one_letter_code
_entity_poly.pdbx_strand_id
1 'polypeptide(L)'
;MKFKTIAKALLMAGMFSLVAIEFTGCGAAHTAIKKRNLDVQTRMSETIFLEPAEPNRKIIFVDVRNTSDKEMNVKENIIASLQSRGYTVTQSPQQANYMLQVNVLQVGKTDLRGSQSALDGGFGGAVVGAGVGYASHNSNSNAAIGGLIGAAVGVVADAMVDDTYYSMITDVQIRERPLAGEVVKQTQAATLKQGSSTTVAQSIQGGNIEWKTYRTRVVSTANKVNLDFAEAQPVLEDALGRSLSGLF
;
A
#
# COMPACT_ATOMS: atom_id res chain seq x y z
N MET A 1 -33.05 55.27 27.25
CA MET A 1 -31.77 55.05 26.60
C MET A 1 -31.33 53.57 26.55
N LYS A 2 -31.75 52.69 27.44
CA LYS A 2 -31.32 51.26 27.48
C LYS A 2 -31.87 50.36 26.38
N PHE A 3 -33.04 50.65 25.83
CA PHE A 3 -33.68 49.81 24.79
C PHE A 3 -32.98 49.88 23.42
N LYS A 4 -32.42 51.01 23.03
CA LYS A 4 -31.71 51.18 21.74
C LYS A 4 -30.34 50.50 21.74
N THR A 5 -29.72 50.31 22.91
CA THR A 5 -28.42 49.67 23.05
C THR A 5 -28.56 48.14 22.96
N ILE A 6 -29.63 47.58 23.52
CA ILE A 6 -29.93 46.14 23.48
C ILE A 6 -30.29 45.70 22.03
N ALA A 7 -31.07 46.52 21.33
CA ALA A 7 -31.43 46.24 19.92
C ALA A 7 -30.20 46.26 19.00
N LYS A 8 -29.25 47.16 19.21
CA LYS A 8 -27.98 47.21 18.44
C LYS A 8 -27.07 46.03 18.77
N ALA A 9 -27.02 45.55 20.00
CA ALA A 9 -26.24 44.38 20.38
C ALA A 9 -26.80 43.09 19.80
N LEU A 10 -28.13 42.94 19.75
CA LEU A 10 -28.79 41.79 19.10
C LEU A 10 -28.59 41.78 17.58
N LEU A 11 -28.59 42.94 16.94
CA LEU A 11 -28.35 43.08 15.51
C LEU A 11 -26.90 42.74 15.13
N MET A 12 -25.93 43.18 15.97
CA MET A 12 -24.51 42.85 15.80
C MET A 12 -24.24 41.35 16.02
N ALA A 13 -24.86 40.73 17.02
CA ALA A 13 -24.72 39.29 17.28
C ALA A 13 -25.32 38.45 16.14
N GLY A 14 -26.44 38.88 15.56
CA GLY A 14 -27.05 38.24 14.40
C GLY A 14 -26.20 38.34 13.14
N MET A 15 -25.56 39.48 12.90
CA MET A 15 -24.63 39.63 11.76
C MET A 15 -23.36 38.79 11.92
N PHE A 16 -22.85 38.65 13.14
CA PHE A 16 -21.64 37.81 13.35
C PHE A 16 -21.92 36.32 13.17
N SER A 17 -23.12 35.83 13.48
CA SER A 17 -23.50 34.45 13.26
C SER A 17 -23.75 34.10 11.78
N LEU A 18 -24.20 35.06 10.95
CA LEU A 18 -24.33 34.82 9.51
C LEU A 18 -22.99 34.71 8.78
N VAL A 19 -21.97 35.47 9.21
CA VAL A 19 -20.64 35.47 8.59
C VAL A 19 -19.87 34.18 8.92
N ALA A 20 -20.14 33.54 10.06
CA ALA A 20 -19.47 32.30 10.47
C ALA A 20 -19.90 31.09 9.63
N ILE A 21 -21.05 31.10 8.98
CA ILE A 21 -21.60 30.01 8.19
C ILE A 21 -20.94 29.94 6.78
N GLU A 22 -20.42 31.06 6.29
CA GLU A 22 -19.83 31.13 4.95
C GLU A 22 -18.42 30.53 4.85
N PHE A 23 -17.71 30.32 5.97
CA PHE A 23 -16.32 29.81 5.96
C PHE A 23 -16.19 28.31 5.98
N THR A 24 -17.23 27.54 6.32
CA THR A 24 -17.17 26.08 6.41
C THR A 24 -17.44 25.35 5.08
N GLY A 25 -18.06 26.00 4.11
CA GLY A 25 -18.42 25.38 2.82
C GLY A 25 -17.31 25.27 1.79
N CYS A 26 -16.26 26.09 1.86
CA CYS A 26 -15.22 26.13 0.82
C CYS A 26 -14.31 24.91 0.82
N GLY A 27 -14.04 24.29 1.97
CA GLY A 27 -13.19 23.12 2.07
C GLY A 27 -13.80 21.86 1.42
N ALA A 28 -15.06 21.61 1.71
CA ALA A 28 -15.78 20.44 1.18
C ALA A 28 -15.96 20.54 -0.34
N ALA A 29 -16.32 21.71 -0.86
CA ALA A 29 -16.46 21.95 -2.29
C ALA A 29 -15.12 21.80 -3.03
N HIS A 30 -14.03 22.31 -2.45
CA HIS A 30 -12.69 22.16 -3.03
C HIS A 30 -12.23 20.70 -3.07
N THR A 31 -12.44 19.95 -2.00
CA THR A 31 -12.13 18.51 -1.94
C THR A 31 -12.99 17.71 -2.94
N ALA A 32 -14.28 17.98 -3.02
CA ALA A 32 -15.19 17.34 -3.95
C ALA A 32 -14.77 17.54 -5.42
N ILE A 33 -14.31 18.75 -5.77
CA ILE A 33 -13.86 19.06 -7.13
C ILE A 33 -12.50 18.42 -7.41
N LYS A 34 -11.54 18.54 -6.49
CA LYS A 34 -10.16 18.10 -6.68
C LYS A 34 -10.01 16.58 -6.66
N LYS A 35 -10.82 15.87 -5.87
CA LYS A 35 -10.78 14.42 -5.66
C LYS A 35 -11.95 13.67 -6.33
N ARG A 36 -12.59 14.29 -7.31
CA ARG A 36 -13.71 13.69 -8.03
C ARG A 36 -13.29 12.45 -8.83
N ASN A 37 -12.11 12.49 -9.40
CA ASN A 37 -11.57 11.39 -10.20
C ASN A 37 -10.78 10.43 -9.32
N LEU A 38 -10.89 9.14 -9.62
CA LEU A 38 -10.12 8.10 -8.96
C LEU A 38 -8.64 8.26 -9.32
N ASP A 39 -7.81 8.47 -8.29
CA ASP A 39 -6.35 8.53 -8.40
C ASP A 39 -5.76 7.22 -7.89
N VAL A 40 -5.01 6.52 -8.73
CA VAL A 40 -4.39 5.23 -8.41
C VAL A 40 -2.88 5.35 -8.57
N GLN A 41 -2.15 5.06 -7.51
CA GLN A 41 -0.69 5.11 -7.51
C GLN A 41 -0.12 3.80 -6.97
N THR A 42 1.01 3.37 -7.55
CA THR A 42 1.78 2.23 -7.06
C THR A 42 3.22 2.65 -6.86
N ARG A 43 3.78 2.31 -5.70
CA ARG A 43 5.18 2.59 -5.34
C ARG A 43 5.84 1.32 -4.84
N MET A 44 7.15 1.24 -5.02
CA MET A 44 7.99 0.15 -4.54
C MET A 44 9.04 0.69 -3.56
N SER A 45 9.36 -0.10 -2.53
CA SER A 45 10.42 0.25 -1.58
C SER A 45 11.82 0.17 -2.21
N GLU A 46 12.02 -0.79 -3.12
CA GLU A 46 13.27 -1.02 -3.82
C GLU A 46 13.03 -1.13 -5.32
N THR A 47 13.85 -0.45 -6.11
CA THR A 47 13.82 -0.58 -7.57
C THR A 47 14.51 -1.87 -7.98
N ILE A 48 13.85 -2.66 -8.81
CA ILE A 48 14.37 -3.92 -9.33
C ILE A 48 14.62 -3.77 -10.84
N PHE A 49 15.80 -4.17 -11.27
CA PHE A 49 16.16 -4.32 -12.68
C PHE A 49 16.49 -5.78 -12.95
N LEU A 50 15.71 -6.40 -13.82
CA LEU A 50 15.98 -7.75 -14.30
C LEU A 50 16.78 -7.69 -15.60
N GLU A 51 17.53 -8.75 -15.88
CA GLU A 51 18.20 -8.87 -17.17
C GLU A 51 17.15 -9.04 -18.29
N PRO A 52 17.34 -8.39 -19.45
CA PRO A 52 16.43 -8.53 -20.57
C PRO A 52 16.28 -10.00 -20.98
N ALA A 53 15.05 -10.48 -21.04
CA ALA A 53 14.75 -11.86 -21.37
C ALA A 53 14.67 -12.09 -22.88
N GLU A 54 15.41 -13.08 -23.39
CA GLU A 54 15.19 -13.61 -24.73
C GLU A 54 13.79 -14.28 -24.80
N PRO A 55 13.13 -14.33 -25.95
CA PRO A 55 11.79 -14.90 -26.10
C PRO A 55 11.65 -16.33 -25.56
N ASN A 56 12.68 -17.17 -25.75
CA ASN A 56 12.73 -18.55 -25.26
C ASN A 56 12.90 -18.66 -23.74
N ARG A 57 13.28 -17.58 -23.05
CA ARG A 57 13.45 -17.51 -21.60
C ARG A 57 12.25 -16.88 -20.88
N LYS A 58 11.24 -16.39 -21.60
CA LYS A 58 10.03 -15.80 -21.03
C LYS A 58 9.09 -16.84 -20.41
N ILE A 59 9.62 -17.69 -19.51
CA ILE A 59 8.87 -18.71 -18.79
C ILE A 59 8.91 -18.35 -17.30
N ILE A 60 7.73 -18.13 -16.70
CA ILE A 60 7.59 -17.65 -15.33
C ILE A 60 6.67 -18.55 -14.50
N PHE A 61 7.09 -18.83 -13.27
CA PHE A 61 6.26 -19.45 -12.24
C PHE A 61 5.71 -18.34 -11.32
N VAL A 62 4.39 -18.37 -11.05
CA VAL A 62 3.71 -17.35 -10.23
C VAL A 62 3.08 -18.02 -9.02
N ASP A 63 3.51 -17.59 -7.82
CA ASP A 63 2.94 -18.00 -6.53
C ASP A 63 2.39 -16.76 -5.81
N VAL A 64 1.09 -16.72 -5.58
CA VAL A 64 0.43 -15.60 -4.90
C VAL A 64 -0.24 -16.10 -3.63
N ARG A 65 0.08 -15.45 -2.53
CA ARG A 65 -0.54 -15.64 -1.22
C ARG A 65 -1.30 -14.38 -0.83
N ASN A 66 -2.36 -14.58 -0.11
CA ASN A 66 -3.12 -13.49 0.50
C ASN A 66 -3.25 -13.78 1.99
N THR A 67 -2.61 -12.95 2.79
CA THR A 67 -2.67 -13.01 4.27
C THR A 67 -3.47 -11.84 4.85
N SER A 68 -4.08 -11.02 3.98
CA SER A 68 -5.00 -9.96 4.39
C SER A 68 -6.37 -10.51 4.80
N ASP A 69 -7.20 -9.63 5.36
CA ASP A 69 -8.59 -9.94 5.73
C ASP A 69 -9.59 -9.79 4.56
N LYS A 70 -9.12 -9.49 3.35
CA LYS A 70 -9.95 -9.27 2.16
C LYS A 70 -9.70 -10.34 1.10
N GLU A 71 -10.76 -10.80 0.45
CA GLU A 71 -10.63 -11.64 -0.74
C GLU A 71 -10.17 -10.78 -1.93
N MET A 72 -9.13 -11.24 -2.65
CA MET A 72 -8.49 -10.51 -3.73
C MET A 72 -8.20 -11.43 -4.90
N ASN A 73 -8.47 -10.97 -6.14
CA ASN A 73 -8.18 -11.70 -7.41
C ASN A 73 -6.82 -11.30 -8.01
N VAL A 74 -5.82 -11.17 -7.16
CA VAL A 74 -4.49 -10.65 -7.55
C VAL A 74 -3.77 -11.60 -8.50
N LYS A 75 -3.89 -12.91 -8.29
CA LYS A 75 -3.17 -13.92 -9.08
C LYS A 75 -3.56 -13.89 -10.55
N GLU A 76 -4.83 -13.86 -10.82
CA GLU A 76 -5.40 -13.84 -12.17
C GLU A 76 -4.98 -12.57 -12.92
N ASN A 77 -5.03 -11.42 -12.26
CA ASN A 77 -4.62 -10.13 -12.82
C ASN A 77 -3.11 -10.09 -13.14
N ILE A 78 -2.27 -10.63 -12.25
CA ILE A 78 -0.83 -10.73 -12.50
C ILE A 78 -0.56 -11.65 -13.69
N ILE A 79 -1.19 -12.83 -13.75
CA ILE A 79 -1.02 -13.80 -14.85
C ILE A 79 -1.43 -13.16 -16.17
N ALA A 80 -2.61 -12.54 -16.24
CA ALA A 80 -3.08 -11.86 -17.45
C ALA A 80 -2.12 -10.75 -17.90
N SER A 81 -1.60 -9.96 -16.97
CA SER A 81 -0.65 -8.89 -17.26
C SER A 81 0.71 -9.42 -17.76
N LEU A 82 1.21 -10.53 -17.22
CA LEU A 82 2.44 -11.16 -17.68
C LEU A 82 2.27 -11.80 -19.07
N GLN A 83 1.14 -12.47 -19.31
CA GLN A 83 0.84 -13.08 -20.61
C GLN A 83 0.71 -12.02 -21.71
N SER A 84 0.13 -10.85 -21.41
CA SER A 84 0.05 -9.73 -22.35
C SER A 84 1.43 -9.20 -22.78
N ARG A 85 2.49 -9.45 -21.98
CA ARG A 85 3.89 -9.12 -22.26
C ARG A 85 4.68 -10.27 -22.91
N GLY A 86 3.99 -11.37 -23.25
CA GLY A 86 4.57 -12.51 -23.92
C GLY A 86 5.24 -13.54 -23.00
N TYR A 87 4.96 -13.49 -21.68
CA TYR A 87 5.43 -14.51 -20.74
C TYR A 87 4.51 -15.74 -20.76
N THR A 88 5.11 -16.92 -20.77
CA THR A 88 4.42 -18.19 -20.58
C THR A 88 4.43 -18.53 -19.09
N VAL A 89 3.24 -18.65 -18.49
CA VAL A 89 3.12 -19.04 -17.07
C VAL A 89 3.14 -20.57 -16.96
N THR A 90 4.07 -21.09 -16.16
CA THR A 90 4.21 -22.53 -15.90
C THR A 90 3.76 -22.88 -14.47
N GLN A 91 3.31 -24.12 -14.30
CA GLN A 91 3.00 -24.68 -12.98
C GLN A 91 4.23 -25.35 -12.33
N SER A 92 5.31 -25.54 -13.08
CA SER A 92 6.52 -26.19 -12.59
C SER A 92 7.63 -25.16 -12.33
N PRO A 93 8.06 -24.97 -11.08
CA PRO A 93 9.17 -24.07 -10.74
C PRO A 93 10.49 -24.46 -11.44
N GLN A 94 10.68 -25.77 -11.73
CA GLN A 94 11.90 -26.26 -12.37
C GLN A 94 12.02 -25.81 -13.82
N GLN A 95 10.90 -25.64 -14.52
CA GLN A 95 10.86 -25.19 -15.91
C GLN A 95 10.93 -23.68 -16.06
N ALA A 96 10.73 -22.95 -14.97
CA ALA A 96 10.71 -21.50 -14.97
C ALA A 96 12.12 -20.91 -15.06
N ASN A 97 12.25 -19.81 -15.80
CA ASN A 97 13.43 -18.93 -15.76
C ASN A 97 13.25 -17.78 -14.76
N TYR A 98 12.00 -17.46 -14.44
CA TYR A 98 11.63 -16.48 -13.44
C TYR A 98 10.63 -17.10 -12.46
N MET A 99 10.73 -16.73 -11.19
CA MET A 99 9.69 -17.00 -10.19
C MET A 99 9.23 -15.68 -9.59
N LEU A 100 7.94 -15.44 -9.63
CA LEU A 100 7.29 -14.31 -8.97
C LEU A 100 6.50 -14.82 -7.77
N GLN A 101 6.94 -14.47 -6.58
CA GLN A 101 6.27 -14.80 -5.33
C GLN A 101 5.72 -13.52 -4.71
N VAL A 102 4.42 -13.50 -4.47
CA VAL A 102 3.66 -12.33 -4.02
C VAL A 102 2.92 -12.68 -2.75
N ASN A 103 2.98 -11.83 -1.74
CA ASN A 103 2.18 -11.96 -0.55
C ASN A 103 1.44 -10.65 -0.25
N VAL A 104 0.12 -10.63 -0.43
CA VAL A 104 -0.72 -9.52 -0.01
C VAL A 104 -0.82 -9.57 1.51
N LEU A 105 -0.26 -8.54 2.17
CA LEU A 105 -0.18 -8.47 3.63
C LEU A 105 -1.40 -7.80 4.23
N GLN A 106 -1.85 -6.73 3.59
CA GLN A 106 -2.93 -5.90 4.10
C GLN A 106 -3.65 -5.17 2.98
N VAL A 107 -4.96 -5.05 3.12
CA VAL A 107 -5.81 -4.24 2.23
C VAL A 107 -6.85 -3.51 3.08
N GLY A 108 -7.03 -2.20 2.87
CA GLY A 108 -8.04 -1.45 3.61
C GLY A 108 -7.91 0.05 3.52
N LYS A 109 -8.82 0.73 4.24
CA LYS A 109 -8.72 2.18 4.40
C LYS A 109 -7.43 2.55 5.11
N THR A 110 -6.77 3.59 4.62
CA THR A 110 -5.50 4.09 5.15
C THR A 110 -5.41 5.60 4.95
N ASP A 111 -4.28 6.17 5.31
CA ASP A 111 -3.89 7.52 4.92
C ASP A 111 -2.54 7.50 4.18
N LEU A 112 -2.14 8.65 3.68
CA LEU A 112 -0.88 8.80 2.97
C LEU A 112 0.34 8.46 3.85
N ARG A 113 0.27 8.75 5.15
CA ARG A 113 1.36 8.46 6.11
C ARG A 113 1.49 6.98 6.36
N GLY A 114 0.37 6.27 6.54
CA GLY A 114 0.35 4.83 6.70
C GLY A 114 0.93 4.10 5.49
N SER A 115 0.56 4.54 4.29
CA SER A 115 1.10 4.01 3.04
C SER A 115 2.61 4.27 2.91
N GLN A 116 3.08 5.46 3.28
CA GLN A 116 4.51 5.79 3.27
C GLN A 116 5.28 4.97 4.32
N SER A 117 4.76 4.86 5.54
CA SER A 117 5.38 4.05 6.60
C SER A 117 5.50 2.57 6.20
N ALA A 118 4.52 2.05 5.46
CA ALA A 118 4.59 0.68 4.93
C ALA A 118 5.73 0.52 3.91
N LEU A 119 5.93 1.50 3.02
CA LEU A 119 7.06 1.52 2.08
C LEU A 119 8.41 1.59 2.82
N ASP A 120 8.52 2.51 3.78
CA ASP A 120 9.76 2.71 4.56
C ASP A 120 10.14 1.47 5.37
N GLY A 121 9.14 0.67 5.78
CA GLY A 121 9.35 -0.64 6.41
C GLY A 121 9.99 -1.69 5.50
N GLY A 122 9.90 -1.52 4.19
CA GLY A 122 10.48 -2.42 3.19
C GLY A 122 9.97 -3.86 3.25
N PHE A 123 10.55 -4.74 2.45
CA PHE A 123 10.21 -6.17 2.41
C PHE A 123 10.39 -6.84 3.78
N GLY A 124 9.37 -7.55 4.24
CA GLY A 124 9.37 -8.26 5.53
C GLY A 124 9.30 -7.35 6.76
N GLY A 125 9.27 -6.03 6.59
CA GLY A 125 9.06 -5.09 7.68
C GLY A 125 7.64 -5.17 8.25
N ALA A 126 7.45 -4.69 9.48
CA ALA A 126 6.12 -4.65 10.09
C ALA A 126 5.16 -3.84 9.24
N VAL A 127 4.00 -4.39 8.96
CA VAL A 127 2.88 -3.66 8.41
C VAL A 127 2.05 -3.20 9.59
N VAL A 128 1.99 -1.90 9.76
CA VAL A 128 1.14 -1.31 10.78
C VAL A 128 -0.29 -1.42 10.28
N GLY A 129 -1.07 -2.25 10.96
CA GLY A 129 -2.44 -2.53 10.54
C GLY A 129 -3.30 -1.27 10.50
N ALA A 130 -4.04 -1.07 9.42
CA ALA A 130 -5.17 -0.16 9.39
C ALA A 130 -6.33 -0.76 10.23
N GLY A 131 -6.05 -1.05 11.49
CA GLY A 131 -7.08 -1.32 12.47
C GLY A 131 -7.57 0.02 12.99
N VAL A 132 -8.85 0.28 12.91
CA VAL A 132 -9.51 1.37 13.58
C VAL A 132 -9.18 1.24 15.08
N GLY A 133 -8.08 1.87 15.49
CA GLY A 133 -7.75 2.01 16.89
C GLY A 133 -8.77 2.96 17.50
N TYR A 134 -9.79 2.41 18.15
CA TYR A 134 -10.46 3.16 19.19
C TYR A 134 -9.37 3.58 20.17
N ALA A 135 -9.02 4.85 20.15
CA ALA A 135 -8.23 5.45 21.20
C ALA A 135 -9.05 5.35 22.50
N SER A 136 -8.91 4.23 23.18
CA SER A 136 -9.30 4.13 24.55
C SER A 136 -8.37 5.05 25.34
N HIS A 137 -8.90 6.17 25.78
CA HIS A 137 -8.29 7.03 26.76
C HIS A 137 -8.18 6.20 28.07
N ASN A 138 -7.06 5.54 28.26
CA ASN A 138 -6.55 5.33 29.61
C ASN A 138 -5.06 4.99 29.59
N SER A 139 -4.35 5.90 30.16
CA SER A 139 -3.07 5.96 30.84
C SER A 139 -2.24 4.68 31.01
N ASN A 140 -0.97 4.91 30.79
CA ASN A 140 0.24 4.31 31.35
C ASN A 140 0.75 3.00 30.76
N SER A 141 1.96 3.18 30.27
CA SER A 141 3.08 2.25 30.22
C SER A 141 3.11 1.24 29.09
N ASN A 142 4.11 1.43 28.21
CA ASN A 142 4.86 0.38 27.51
C ASN A 142 4.10 -0.50 26.52
N ALA A 143 3.38 0.10 25.61
CA ALA A 143 2.97 -0.58 24.38
C ALA A 143 3.63 0.06 23.16
N ALA A 144 4.93 0.16 23.21
CA ALA A 144 5.72 0.17 22.01
C ALA A 144 5.78 -1.28 21.56
N ILE A 145 5.16 -1.62 20.50
CA ILE A 145 5.28 -2.79 19.65
C ILE A 145 3.88 -3.30 19.33
N GLY A 146 3.47 -3.00 18.15
CA GLY A 146 2.26 -3.56 17.61
C GLY A 146 1.20 -2.51 17.36
N GLY A 147 1.27 -1.93 16.19
CA GLY A 147 0.10 -1.33 15.59
C GLY A 147 -0.28 0.05 16.08
N LEU A 148 0.46 1.00 15.71
CA LEU A 148 -0.06 2.32 15.53
C LEU A 148 -0.39 2.46 14.06
N ILE A 149 -1.69 2.52 13.80
CA ILE A 149 -2.24 3.74 13.24
C ILE A 149 -3.70 3.43 12.96
N GLY A 150 -4.53 3.67 13.96
CA GLY A 150 -5.76 4.34 13.62
C GLY A 150 -5.35 5.77 13.31
N ALA A 151 -5.13 6.10 12.05
CA ALA A 151 -5.15 7.49 11.68
C ALA A 151 -6.48 8.02 12.16
N ALA A 152 -6.44 8.94 13.09
CA ALA A 152 -7.59 9.77 13.40
C ALA A 152 -7.93 10.46 12.08
N VAL A 153 -8.79 9.84 11.30
CA VAL A 153 -9.60 10.57 10.36
C VAL A 153 -10.35 11.54 11.27
N GLY A 154 -9.90 12.78 11.27
CA GLY A 154 -10.64 13.83 11.92
C GLY A 154 -12.02 13.81 11.29
N VAL A 155 -12.96 13.23 12.01
CA VAL A 155 -14.36 13.31 11.67
C VAL A 155 -14.71 14.77 11.82
N VAL A 156 -14.55 15.52 10.74
CA VAL A 156 -15.23 16.79 10.60
C VAL A 156 -16.68 16.41 10.36
N ALA A 157 -17.47 16.48 11.42
CA ALA A 157 -18.85 16.02 11.48
C ALA A 157 -19.83 16.80 10.56
N ASP A 158 -19.35 17.53 9.57
CA ASP A 158 -20.20 18.41 8.75
C ASP A 158 -19.98 18.32 7.23
N ALA A 159 -19.20 17.37 6.72
CA ALA A 159 -19.06 17.28 5.29
C ALA A 159 -19.52 15.90 4.79
N MET A 160 -20.58 15.88 3.99
CA MET A 160 -21.01 14.74 3.17
C MET A 160 -19.94 14.33 2.12
N VAL A 161 -18.69 14.78 2.30
CA VAL A 161 -17.55 14.61 1.39
C VAL A 161 -16.37 14.09 2.19
N ASP A 162 -16.09 12.79 2.08
CA ASP A 162 -14.96 12.11 2.73
C ASP A 162 -13.87 11.84 1.69
N ASP A 163 -12.65 12.36 1.93
CA ASP A 163 -11.47 12.03 1.11
C ASP A 163 -10.96 10.65 1.53
N THR A 164 -11.40 9.62 0.81
CA THR A 164 -11.17 8.23 1.18
C THR A 164 -9.98 7.65 0.44
N TYR A 165 -9.05 7.08 1.20
CA TYR A 165 -7.90 6.34 0.73
C TYR A 165 -8.04 4.85 1.03
N TYR A 166 -7.78 4.02 0.04
CA TYR A 166 -7.51 2.59 0.22
C TYR A 166 -6.07 2.28 -0.17
N SER A 167 -5.44 1.35 0.53
CA SER A 167 -4.15 0.81 0.15
C SER A 167 -4.15 -0.71 0.17
N MET A 168 -3.31 -1.27 -0.69
CA MET A 168 -2.92 -2.66 -0.71
C MET A 168 -1.40 -2.74 -0.56
N ILE A 169 -0.95 -3.41 0.50
CA ILE A 169 0.45 -3.59 0.85
C ILE A 169 0.83 -5.02 0.54
N THR A 170 1.87 -5.18 -0.28
CA THR A 170 2.24 -6.46 -0.86
C THR A 170 3.75 -6.64 -0.80
N ASP A 171 4.23 -7.74 -0.23
CA ASP A 171 5.61 -8.15 -0.32
C ASP A 171 5.83 -9.02 -1.55
N VAL A 172 6.89 -8.71 -2.28
CA VAL A 172 7.21 -9.34 -3.57
C VAL A 172 8.64 -9.84 -3.57
N GLN A 173 8.82 -11.10 -3.94
CA GLN A 173 10.12 -11.70 -4.20
C GLN A 173 10.16 -12.19 -5.65
N ILE A 174 11.18 -11.76 -6.37
CA ILE A 174 11.46 -12.21 -7.73
C ILE A 174 12.74 -13.02 -7.69
N ARG A 175 12.73 -14.17 -8.35
CA ARG A 175 13.92 -14.96 -8.59
C ARG A 175 14.15 -15.12 -10.09
N GLU A 176 15.38 -14.93 -10.50
CA GLU A 176 15.81 -15.01 -11.89
C GLU A 176 16.91 -16.05 -12.03
N ARG A 177 16.81 -16.96 -13.02
CA ARG A 177 17.90 -17.89 -13.33
C ARG A 177 19.06 -17.12 -13.94
N PRO A 178 20.29 -17.33 -13.45
CA PRO A 178 21.49 -16.77 -14.08
C PRO A 178 21.61 -17.18 -15.54
N LEU A 179 22.31 -16.36 -16.30
CA LEU A 179 22.71 -16.73 -17.65
C LEU A 179 23.76 -17.83 -17.62
N ALA A 180 23.86 -18.62 -18.70
CA ALA A 180 24.85 -19.69 -18.80
C ALA A 180 26.27 -19.13 -18.61
N GLY A 181 27.01 -19.66 -17.64
CA GLY A 181 28.37 -19.22 -17.30
C GLY A 181 28.46 -18.15 -16.19
N GLU A 182 27.33 -17.60 -15.73
CA GLU A 182 27.33 -16.71 -14.56
C GLU A 182 27.40 -17.51 -13.25
N VAL A 183 28.32 -17.13 -12.39
CA VAL A 183 28.40 -17.64 -11.01
C VAL A 183 27.84 -16.59 -10.07
N VAL A 184 26.66 -16.82 -9.52
CA VAL A 184 26.05 -15.91 -8.57
C VAL A 184 26.56 -16.19 -7.17
N LYS A 185 27.30 -15.25 -6.61
CA LYS A 185 27.65 -15.20 -5.18
C LYS A 185 26.75 -14.17 -4.53
N GLN A 186 25.65 -14.59 -3.95
CA GLN A 186 24.75 -13.70 -3.21
C GLN A 186 25.02 -13.84 -1.72
N THR A 187 25.50 -12.75 -1.10
CA THR A 187 25.55 -12.63 0.35
C THR A 187 24.22 -12.03 0.80
N GLN A 188 23.37 -12.84 1.40
CA GLN A 188 22.08 -12.40 1.89
C GLN A 188 22.19 -12.08 3.38
N ALA A 189 22.20 -10.79 3.71
CA ALA A 189 22.02 -10.33 5.08
C ALA A 189 20.52 -9.98 5.25
N ALA A 190 19.78 -10.85 5.89
CA ALA A 190 18.39 -10.57 6.25
C ALA A 190 18.35 -10.12 7.70
N THR A 191 17.99 -8.86 7.93
CA THR A 191 17.70 -8.36 9.28
C THR A 191 16.21 -8.61 9.53
N LEU A 192 15.88 -9.72 10.17
CA LEU A 192 14.51 -10.03 10.57
C LEU A 192 14.26 -9.41 11.94
N LYS A 193 13.46 -8.36 11.99
CA LYS A 193 12.91 -7.83 13.24
C LYS A 193 11.67 -8.64 13.60
N GLN A 194 11.82 -9.62 14.45
CA GLN A 194 10.69 -10.32 15.06
C GLN A 194 10.63 -9.92 16.53
N GLY A 195 9.55 -9.21 16.89
CA GLY A 195 9.30 -8.86 18.29
C GLY A 195 10.44 -8.06 18.93
N SER A 196 10.21 -7.41 20.03
CA SER A 196 11.22 -6.64 20.75
C SER A 196 12.49 -7.45 21.00
N SER A 197 13.57 -7.15 20.31
CA SER A 197 14.97 -7.39 20.68
C SER A 197 15.79 -8.49 20.03
N THR A 198 15.35 -9.24 19.03
CA THR A 198 16.26 -10.20 18.40
C THR A 198 16.47 -9.91 16.93
N THR A 199 17.66 -9.40 16.58
CA THR A 199 18.10 -9.30 15.19
C THR A 199 18.74 -10.64 14.83
N VAL A 200 18.06 -11.43 14.01
CA VAL A 200 18.66 -12.65 13.44
C VAL A 200 19.28 -12.27 12.11
N ALA A 201 20.60 -12.17 12.06
CA ALA A 201 21.36 -12.07 10.83
C ALA A 201 21.60 -13.50 10.33
N GLN A 202 20.89 -13.93 9.30
CA GLN A 202 21.15 -15.20 8.65
C GLN A 202 22.08 -14.95 7.46
N SER A 203 23.35 -15.36 7.60
CA SER A 203 24.31 -15.40 6.52
C SER A 203 24.35 -16.82 5.96
N ILE A 204 23.91 -17.00 4.73
CA ILE A 204 24.09 -18.25 3.99
C ILE A 204 25.37 -18.11 3.17
N GLN A 205 26.46 -18.69 3.65
CA GLN A 205 27.70 -18.81 2.91
C GLN A 205 27.75 -20.17 2.22
N GLY A 206 28.01 -20.14 0.91
CA GLY A 206 28.51 -21.26 0.15
C GLY A 206 27.49 -22.13 -0.57
N GLY A 207 27.58 -22.14 -1.85
CA GLY A 207 26.87 -22.98 -2.82
C GLY A 207 26.63 -22.18 -4.09
N ASN A 208 26.71 -22.81 -5.23
CA ASN A 208 26.24 -22.23 -6.49
C ASN A 208 24.77 -21.89 -6.31
N ILE A 209 24.46 -20.59 -6.21
CA ILE A 209 23.07 -20.13 -6.11
C ILE A 209 22.49 -20.23 -7.51
N GLU A 210 21.48 -21.09 -7.67
CA GLU A 210 20.77 -21.28 -8.94
C GLU A 210 19.89 -20.07 -9.31
N TRP A 211 19.74 -19.06 -8.42
CA TRP A 211 18.79 -17.98 -8.59
C TRP A 211 19.33 -16.64 -8.06
N LYS A 212 19.28 -15.60 -8.87
CA LYS A 212 19.36 -14.22 -8.41
C LYS A 212 18.05 -13.89 -7.70
N THR A 213 18.08 -13.31 -6.51
CA THR A 213 16.87 -13.03 -5.73
C THR A 213 16.74 -11.54 -5.44
N TYR A 214 15.60 -10.96 -5.81
CA TYR A 214 15.23 -9.57 -5.57
C TYR A 214 14.01 -9.51 -4.66
N ARG A 215 13.95 -8.52 -3.79
CA ARG A 215 12.86 -8.33 -2.86
C ARG A 215 12.45 -6.88 -2.82
N THR A 216 11.15 -6.63 -2.77
CA THR A 216 10.61 -5.28 -2.64
C THR A 216 9.25 -5.34 -1.95
N ARG A 217 8.84 -4.24 -1.36
CA ARG A 217 7.47 -4.02 -0.93
C ARG A 217 6.79 -3.11 -1.94
N VAL A 218 5.60 -3.48 -2.35
CA VAL A 218 4.76 -2.71 -3.26
C VAL A 218 3.57 -2.19 -2.47
N VAL A 219 3.30 -0.91 -2.58
CA VAL A 219 2.11 -0.27 -2.01
C VAL A 219 1.33 0.36 -3.14
N SER A 220 0.15 -0.19 -3.41
CA SER A 220 -0.84 0.38 -4.33
C SER A 220 -1.88 1.16 -3.53
N THR A 221 -2.20 2.37 -3.97
CA THR A 221 -3.17 3.24 -3.33
C THR A 221 -4.24 3.68 -4.32
N ALA A 222 -5.46 3.78 -3.84
CA ALA A 222 -6.59 4.35 -4.58
C ALA A 222 -7.23 5.45 -3.74
N ASN A 223 -7.43 6.62 -4.32
CA ASN A 223 -7.99 7.77 -3.65
C ASN A 223 -9.09 8.42 -4.48
N LYS A 224 -10.22 8.66 -3.85
CA LYS A 224 -11.37 9.37 -4.42
C LYS A 224 -12.28 9.84 -3.30
N VAL A 225 -13.04 10.87 -3.56
CA VAL A 225 -14.15 11.28 -2.68
C VAL A 225 -15.17 10.15 -2.55
N ASN A 226 -15.52 9.81 -1.31
CA ASN A 226 -16.49 8.77 -0.97
C ASN A 226 -16.21 7.41 -1.64
N LEU A 227 -14.92 7.08 -1.82
CA LEU A 227 -14.51 5.81 -2.40
C LEU A 227 -14.95 4.66 -1.50
N ASP A 228 -15.62 3.67 -2.07
CA ASP A 228 -15.90 2.41 -1.38
C ASP A 228 -14.90 1.31 -1.78
N PHE A 229 -14.91 0.20 -1.04
CA PHE A 229 -13.97 -0.88 -1.27
C PHE A 229 -14.26 -1.64 -2.58
N ALA A 230 -15.51 -1.77 -2.97
CA ALA A 230 -15.90 -2.47 -4.20
C ALA A 230 -15.38 -1.74 -5.44
N GLU A 231 -15.32 -0.40 -5.40
CA GLU A 231 -14.72 0.41 -6.47
C GLU A 231 -13.19 0.40 -6.38
N ALA A 232 -12.61 0.43 -5.17
CA ALA A 232 -11.16 0.47 -4.97
C ALA A 232 -10.47 -0.86 -5.32
N GLN A 233 -11.09 -1.99 -5.00
CA GLN A 233 -10.50 -3.32 -5.14
C GLN A 233 -9.99 -3.61 -6.56
N PRO A 234 -10.81 -3.54 -7.63
CA PRO A 234 -10.36 -3.92 -8.96
C PRO A 234 -9.23 -3.04 -9.48
N VAL A 235 -9.21 -1.76 -9.13
CA VAL A 235 -8.15 -0.85 -9.57
C VAL A 235 -6.84 -1.06 -8.82
N LEU A 236 -6.88 -1.47 -7.55
CA LEU A 236 -5.70 -1.84 -6.78
C LEU A 236 -5.07 -3.14 -7.31
N GLU A 237 -5.90 -4.15 -7.60
CA GLU A 237 -5.47 -5.42 -8.18
C GLU A 237 -4.81 -5.23 -9.56
N ASP A 238 -5.45 -4.44 -10.43
CA ASP A 238 -4.96 -4.14 -11.77
C ASP A 238 -3.67 -3.29 -11.70
N ALA A 239 -3.59 -2.30 -10.81
CA ALA A 239 -2.39 -1.50 -10.61
C ALA A 239 -1.21 -2.34 -10.14
N LEU A 240 -1.42 -3.29 -9.24
CA LEU A 240 -0.40 -4.25 -8.82
C LEU A 240 0.04 -5.13 -9.98
N GLY A 241 -0.91 -5.71 -10.73
CA GLY A 241 -0.62 -6.56 -11.88
C GLY A 241 0.23 -5.85 -12.95
N ARG A 242 -0.15 -4.62 -13.32
CA ARG A 242 0.63 -3.78 -14.25
C ARG A 242 2.00 -3.44 -13.71
N SER A 243 2.10 -3.08 -12.43
CA SER A 243 3.37 -2.71 -11.82
C SER A 243 4.33 -3.88 -11.77
N LEU A 244 3.87 -5.07 -11.35
CA LEU A 244 4.71 -6.27 -11.29
C LEU A 244 5.09 -6.78 -12.67
N SER A 245 4.15 -6.82 -13.61
CA SER A 245 4.48 -7.23 -14.98
C SER A 245 5.45 -6.26 -15.67
N GLY A 246 5.47 -5.00 -15.24
CA GLY A 246 6.40 -3.97 -15.74
C GLY A 246 7.86 -4.19 -15.36
N LEU A 247 8.14 -5.07 -14.40
CA LEU A 247 9.50 -5.43 -14.00
C LEU A 247 10.15 -6.45 -14.96
N PHE A 248 9.34 -7.14 -15.75
CA PHE A 248 9.68 -8.17 -16.73
C PHE A 248 9.56 -7.60 -18.16
#